data_6218689f5a9a04b50a7a4b986ecbb117
#
_entry.id   6218689f5a9a04b50a7a4b986ecbb117
#
_cell.length_a   1.000
_cell.length_b   1.000
_cell.length_c   1.000
_cell.angle_alpha   90.00
_cell.angle_beta   90.00
_cell.angle_gamma   90.00
#
_symmetry.space_group_name_H-M   'P 1'
#
loop_
_entity.id
_entity.type
_entity.pdbx_description
1 polymer ?
#
loop_
_entity_poly.entity_id
_entity_poly.type
_entity_poly.pdbx_seq_one_letter_code
_entity_poly.pdbx_strand_id
1 'polypeptide(L)'
;MADTFYFSRDTKVHLTDSHTTPKVYNIPVLDGFSFSQATNTSEVTLNEMTNAAGDSRRARQMFTDSYAPAEWSFSTYIRPFATGGAGSGGEHAGSAGDEHLVEEALWNALAGNKAIGTAVSGKNGPGFTTSASAATINFSKSNHAALDTFTLHFEMGSGKALPVIYKIANCVVNEVTVDYDIDGIATAQWSGMGSLITEDTMPTATRFEGTAAADTNNFIRNRLTDLTVSNVETTQTNSGAAVSNSTSVTLSGANTAIKVGQTVTGTGVPADTTVSAISGTGLTLSAASTIAAGATLTFTEAGMQSAYALTLTGGNFTISNNMTFLTPETLGIVNQPLGHVTGNRSVSGSFT
;
A
#
# COMPACT_ATOMS: atom_id res chain seq x y z
N MET A 1 2.06 -20.87 -41.61
CA MET A 1 2.50 -20.31 -40.34
C MET A 1 1.67 -20.99 -39.27
N ALA A 2 2.27 -21.56 -38.25
CA ALA A 2 1.50 -22.05 -37.13
C ALA A 2 0.99 -20.84 -36.35
N ASP A 3 -0.32 -20.72 -36.16
CA ASP A 3 -0.90 -19.65 -35.37
C ASP A 3 -0.41 -19.78 -33.92
N THR A 4 0.22 -18.73 -33.44
CA THR A 4 0.71 -18.68 -32.04
C THR A 4 -0.41 -18.13 -31.19
N PHE A 5 -1.03 -18.98 -30.37
CA PHE A 5 -2.03 -18.57 -29.40
C PHE A 5 -1.35 -18.14 -28.09
N TYR A 6 -1.78 -17.02 -27.57
CA TYR A 6 -1.40 -16.49 -26.26
C TYR A 6 -2.54 -16.73 -25.28
N PHE A 7 -2.25 -17.35 -24.15
CA PHE A 7 -3.25 -17.59 -23.11
C PHE A 7 -3.06 -16.60 -21.97
N SER A 8 -4.15 -16.13 -21.36
CA SER A 8 -4.10 -15.24 -20.19
C SER A 8 -3.28 -15.81 -19.06
N ARG A 9 -3.35 -17.11 -18.81
CA ARG A 9 -2.55 -17.82 -17.80
C ARG A 9 -1.03 -17.80 -18.06
N ASP A 10 -0.61 -17.51 -19.27
CA ASP A 10 0.81 -17.41 -19.66
C ASP A 10 1.28 -15.93 -19.59
N THR A 11 0.52 -15.07 -18.92
CA THR A 11 0.86 -13.67 -18.73
C THR A 11 1.57 -13.47 -17.41
N LYS A 12 2.64 -12.69 -17.44
CA LYS A 12 3.34 -12.22 -16.25
C LYS A 12 3.22 -10.71 -16.16
N VAL A 13 3.06 -10.21 -14.95
CA VAL A 13 3.09 -8.78 -14.66
C VAL A 13 4.40 -8.46 -13.95
N HIS A 14 5.12 -7.48 -14.46
CA HIS A 14 6.36 -7.01 -13.88
C HIS A 14 6.23 -5.55 -13.50
N LEU A 15 6.68 -5.22 -12.31
CA LEU A 15 6.80 -3.85 -11.82
C LEU A 15 8.27 -3.46 -11.85
N THR A 16 8.59 -2.38 -12.56
CA THR A 16 9.93 -1.78 -12.54
C THR A 16 9.89 -0.51 -11.72
N ASP A 17 10.67 -0.44 -10.66
CA ASP A 17 10.76 0.75 -9.85
C ASP A 17 11.50 1.90 -10.56
N SER A 18 11.33 3.12 -10.08
CA SER A 18 11.99 4.32 -10.66
C SER A 18 13.29 4.69 -9.94
N HIS A 19 13.95 3.70 -9.33
CA HIS A 19 15.22 3.91 -8.65
C HIS A 19 16.37 4.20 -9.64
N THR A 20 17.49 4.79 -9.18
CA THR A 20 18.69 5.06 -9.99
C THR A 20 19.26 3.81 -10.67
N THR A 21 19.12 2.66 -10.00
CA THR A 21 19.35 1.33 -10.56
C THR A 21 18.02 0.60 -10.50
N PRO A 22 17.24 0.58 -11.59
CA PRO A 22 15.91 0.03 -11.58
C PRO A 22 15.91 -1.45 -11.22
N LYS A 23 14.97 -1.85 -10.38
CA LYS A 23 14.70 -3.24 -10.02
C LYS A 23 13.39 -3.66 -10.65
N VAL A 24 13.34 -4.89 -11.12
CA VAL A 24 12.15 -5.48 -11.75
C VAL A 24 11.58 -6.56 -10.85
N TYR A 25 10.38 -6.36 -10.37
CA TYR A 25 9.65 -7.31 -9.52
C TYR A 25 8.62 -8.08 -10.36
N ASN A 26 8.67 -9.40 -10.29
CA ASN A 26 7.61 -10.23 -10.87
C ASN A 26 6.45 -10.29 -9.86
N ILE A 27 5.28 -9.83 -10.30
CA ILE A 27 4.05 -9.81 -9.48
C ILE A 27 3.15 -10.96 -9.95
N PRO A 28 3.00 -12.04 -9.18
CA PRO A 28 2.07 -13.11 -9.49
C PRO A 28 0.63 -12.64 -9.36
N VAL A 29 -0.03 -12.42 -10.49
CA VAL A 29 -1.40 -11.95 -10.55
C VAL A 29 -2.39 -13.11 -10.69
N LEU A 30 -3.60 -12.90 -10.18
CA LEU A 30 -4.74 -13.79 -10.41
C LEU A 30 -5.33 -13.54 -11.81
N ASP A 31 -6.21 -14.44 -12.26
CA ASP A 31 -6.99 -14.20 -13.47
C ASP A 31 -7.80 -12.90 -13.36
N GLY A 32 -7.99 -12.23 -14.51
CA GLY A 32 -8.80 -11.02 -14.58
C GLY A 32 -8.03 -9.71 -14.48
N PHE A 33 -6.70 -9.71 -14.74
CA PHE A 33 -5.96 -8.47 -14.93
C PHE A 33 -6.51 -7.68 -16.12
N SER A 34 -6.51 -6.36 -16.01
CA SER A 34 -6.92 -5.48 -17.10
C SER A 34 -6.03 -4.26 -17.21
N PHE A 35 -5.90 -3.75 -18.39
CA PHE A 35 -5.34 -2.44 -18.68
C PHE A 35 -6.02 -1.84 -19.89
N SER A 36 -6.27 -0.54 -19.89
CA SER A 36 -6.94 0.16 -20.96
C SER A 36 -6.51 1.61 -21.05
N GLN A 37 -6.65 2.19 -22.22
CA GLN A 37 -6.42 3.60 -22.43
C GLN A 37 -7.44 4.13 -23.43
N ALA A 38 -8.24 5.10 -23.01
CA ALA A 38 -9.17 5.78 -23.87
C ALA A 38 -8.46 6.88 -24.70
N THR A 39 -8.97 7.13 -25.89
CA THR A 39 -8.51 8.20 -26.76
C THR A 39 -9.65 9.16 -27.04
N ASN A 40 -9.38 10.45 -26.99
CA ASN A 40 -10.30 11.46 -27.51
C ASN A 40 -10.00 11.67 -28.98
N THR A 41 -11.04 11.55 -29.80
CA THR A 41 -10.92 11.65 -31.26
C THR A 41 -11.92 12.67 -31.78
N SER A 42 -11.50 13.47 -32.75
CA SER A 42 -12.35 14.35 -33.51
C SER A 42 -12.63 13.78 -34.91
N GLU A 43 -13.86 13.89 -35.33
CA GLU A 43 -14.29 13.47 -36.67
C GLU A 43 -14.28 14.66 -37.62
N VAL A 44 -13.73 14.45 -38.81
CA VAL A 44 -13.80 15.43 -39.91
C VAL A 44 -15.12 15.27 -40.62
N THR A 45 -16.00 16.28 -40.45
CA THR A 45 -17.32 16.32 -41.09
C THR A 45 -17.30 17.29 -42.25
N LEU A 46 -16.86 16.81 -43.43
CA LEU A 46 -16.90 17.56 -44.66
C LEU A 46 -17.97 17.00 -45.59
N ASN A 47 -18.69 17.87 -46.30
CA ASN A 47 -19.67 17.45 -47.30
C ASN A 47 -18.99 16.81 -48.53
N GLU A 48 -17.77 17.24 -48.84
CA GLU A 48 -16.94 16.69 -49.90
C GLU A 48 -15.78 15.86 -49.31
N MET A 49 -16.00 14.58 -49.16
CA MET A 49 -14.96 13.63 -48.76
C MET A 49 -14.59 12.78 -49.95
N THR A 50 -13.86 13.34 -50.90
CA THR A 50 -13.32 12.61 -52.04
C THR A 50 -11.86 12.21 -51.80
N ASN A 51 -11.43 11.07 -52.40
CA ASN A 51 -10.03 10.69 -52.49
C ASN A 51 -9.33 11.52 -53.60
N ALA A 52 -8.02 11.32 -53.77
CA ALA A 52 -7.24 12.00 -54.81
C ALA A 52 -7.71 11.67 -56.26
N ALA A 53 -8.47 10.60 -56.42
CA ALA A 53 -9.09 10.18 -57.72
C ALA A 53 -10.50 10.74 -57.94
N GLY A 54 -11.04 11.51 -56.96
CA GLY A 54 -12.36 12.11 -57.04
C GLY A 54 -13.50 11.21 -56.54
N ASP A 55 -13.21 10.02 -56.07
CA ASP A 55 -14.22 9.10 -55.54
C ASP A 55 -14.68 9.48 -54.15
N SER A 56 -15.99 9.39 -53.87
CA SER A 56 -16.56 9.64 -52.57
C SER A 56 -16.06 8.61 -51.55
N ARG A 57 -15.58 9.08 -50.40
CA ARG A 57 -15.18 8.22 -49.30
C ARG A 57 -16.38 7.84 -48.43
N ARG A 58 -16.56 6.54 -48.23
CA ARG A 58 -17.55 6.01 -47.29
C ARG A 58 -17.06 5.93 -45.86
N ALA A 59 -15.73 6.00 -45.64
CA ALA A 59 -15.13 5.90 -44.33
C ALA A 59 -15.08 7.27 -43.64
N ARG A 60 -15.33 7.28 -42.34
CA ARG A 60 -15.11 8.43 -41.48
C ARG A 60 -13.63 8.73 -41.37
N GLN A 61 -13.28 10.01 -41.46
CA GLN A 61 -11.93 10.47 -41.12
C GLN A 61 -11.94 10.94 -39.67
N MET A 62 -11.06 10.36 -38.88
CA MET A 62 -10.91 10.69 -37.48
C MET A 62 -9.43 10.94 -37.20
N PHE A 63 -9.16 11.85 -36.28
CA PHE A 63 -7.83 12.04 -35.72
C PHE A 63 -7.88 12.04 -34.20
N THR A 64 -6.80 11.60 -33.58
CA THR A 64 -6.68 11.56 -32.12
C THR A 64 -6.18 12.89 -31.61
N ASP A 65 -6.95 13.53 -30.72
CA ASP A 65 -6.63 14.79 -30.07
C ASP A 65 -5.81 14.59 -28.82
N SER A 66 -6.18 13.60 -28.02
CA SER A 66 -5.52 13.32 -26.75
C SER A 66 -5.70 11.88 -26.30
N TYR A 67 -4.81 11.45 -25.43
CA TYR A 67 -4.90 10.20 -24.68
C TYR A 67 -5.37 10.48 -23.26
N ALA A 68 -6.35 9.72 -22.79
CA ALA A 68 -6.67 9.66 -21.37
C ALA A 68 -5.55 8.94 -20.60
N PRO A 69 -5.46 9.09 -19.27
CA PRO A 69 -4.58 8.25 -18.47
C PRO A 69 -4.84 6.76 -18.72
N ALA A 70 -3.77 5.98 -18.78
CA ALA A 70 -3.88 4.53 -18.85
C ALA A 70 -4.35 4.00 -17.49
N GLU A 71 -5.40 3.20 -17.49
CA GLU A 71 -5.94 2.55 -16.29
C GLU A 71 -5.45 1.10 -16.24
N TRP A 72 -5.15 0.61 -15.06
CA TRP A 72 -4.76 -0.77 -14.85
C TRP A 72 -5.35 -1.33 -13.56
N SER A 73 -5.66 -2.61 -13.55
CA SER A 73 -6.09 -3.35 -12.37
C SER A 73 -5.73 -4.82 -12.43
N PHE A 74 -5.45 -5.41 -11.29
CA PHE A 74 -5.25 -6.84 -11.12
C PHE A 74 -5.38 -7.21 -9.65
N SER A 75 -5.52 -8.51 -9.38
CA SER A 75 -5.57 -9.05 -8.02
C SER A 75 -4.37 -9.94 -7.75
N THR A 76 -3.93 -9.96 -6.49
CA THR A 76 -2.86 -10.84 -5.98
C THR A 76 -3.34 -11.56 -4.73
N TYR A 77 -2.72 -12.70 -4.41
CA TYR A 77 -2.78 -13.21 -3.04
C TYR A 77 -1.80 -12.42 -2.17
N ILE A 78 -2.10 -12.34 -0.87
CA ILE A 78 -1.15 -11.84 0.12
C ILE A 78 -0.25 -13.00 0.55
N ARG A 79 1.04 -12.93 0.21
CA ARG A 79 1.99 -14.02 0.39
C ARG A 79 3.22 -13.59 1.19
N PRO A 80 3.20 -13.81 2.53
CA PRO A 80 4.34 -13.53 3.37
C PRO A 80 5.44 -14.58 3.20
N PHE A 81 6.69 -14.18 3.37
CA PHE A 81 7.86 -15.06 3.40
C PHE A 81 8.98 -14.47 4.24
N ALA A 82 9.87 -15.31 4.74
CA ALA A 82 11.08 -14.89 5.42
C ALA A 82 12.31 -15.09 4.52
N THR A 83 13.25 -14.14 4.54
CA THR A 83 14.49 -14.27 3.77
C THR A 83 15.41 -15.34 4.34
N GLY A 84 15.98 -16.18 3.48
CA GLY A 84 16.85 -17.29 3.87
C GLY A 84 18.28 -16.91 4.27
N GLY A 85 18.64 -15.64 4.33
CA GLY A 85 19.97 -15.16 4.73
C GLY A 85 20.55 -14.07 3.85
N ALA A 86 21.45 -13.28 4.43
CA ALA A 86 22.21 -12.29 3.69
C ALA A 86 23.02 -12.99 2.57
N GLY A 87 22.67 -12.69 1.33
CA GLY A 87 23.36 -13.21 0.15
C GLY A 87 22.62 -14.28 -0.65
N SER A 88 21.50 -14.81 -0.19
CA SER A 88 20.64 -15.61 -1.04
C SER A 88 19.77 -14.73 -1.90
N GLY A 89 20.37 -14.25 -2.98
CA GLY A 89 19.66 -13.64 -4.07
C GLY A 89 19.50 -12.13 -4.04
N GLY A 90 19.92 -11.39 -3.04
CA GLY A 90 19.93 -9.89 -3.10
C GLY A 90 18.62 -9.21 -3.47
N GLU A 91 17.51 -9.93 -3.41
CA GLU A 91 16.26 -9.59 -4.09
C GLU A 91 15.43 -8.63 -3.26
N HIS A 92 15.48 -8.82 -1.96
CA HIS A 92 14.79 -7.96 -1.01
C HIS A 92 15.80 -7.37 -0.03
N ALA A 93 15.74 -6.07 0.19
CA ALA A 93 16.62 -5.41 1.16
C ALA A 93 16.20 -5.83 2.57
N GLY A 94 17.09 -6.47 3.31
CA GLY A 94 16.83 -6.89 4.69
C GLY A 94 17.91 -7.82 5.22
N SER A 95 17.78 -8.20 6.48
CA SER A 95 18.63 -9.17 7.15
C SER A 95 18.06 -10.59 7.00
N ALA A 96 18.90 -11.59 7.29
CA ALA A 96 18.43 -12.97 7.32
C ALA A 96 17.26 -13.15 8.29
N GLY A 97 16.18 -13.76 7.83
CA GLY A 97 14.97 -14.00 8.63
C GLY A 97 13.99 -12.83 8.69
N ASP A 98 14.25 -11.74 7.97
CA ASP A 98 13.25 -10.65 7.88
C ASP A 98 12.01 -11.10 7.11
N GLU A 99 10.86 -10.64 7.59
CA GLU A 99 9.55 -10.90 6.98
C GLU A 99 9.29 -9.98 5.80
N HIS A 100 8.90 -10.55 4.67
CA HIS A 100 8.61 -9.89 3.41
C HIS A 100 7.24 -10.28 2.86
N LEU A 101 6.78 -9.55 1.84
CA LEU A 101 5.63 -9.90 1.02
C LEU A 101 6.05 -9.99 -0.45
N VAL A 102 5.52 -10.94 -1.19
CA VAL A 102 5.81 -11.08 -2.63
C VAL A 102 5.42 -9.82 -3.40
N GLU A 103 4.32 -9.18 -2.99
CA GLU A 103 3.78 -7.94 -3.56
C GLU A 103 4.26 -6.67 -2.84
N GLU A 104 5.34 -6.73 -2.05
CA GLU A 104 5.83 -5.59 -1.25
C GLU A 104 6.14 -4.34 -2.08
N ALA A 105 6.51 -4.50 -3.36
CA ALA A 105 6.74 -3.39 -4.26
C ALA A 105 5.46 -2.55 -4.50
N LEU A 106 4.29 -3.20 -4.57
CA LEU A 106 3.01 -2.52 -4.70
C LEU A 106 2.62 -1.81 -3.39
N TRP A 107 2.84 -2.45 -2.25
CA TRP A 107 2.60 -1.83 -0.94
C TRP A 107 3.49 -0.61 -0.73
N ASN A 108 4.76 -0.70 -1.14
CA ASN A 108 5.68 0.42 -1.08
C ASN A 108 5.25 1.58 -1.99
N ALA A 109 4.80 1.27 -3.22
CA ALA A 109 4.28 2.25 -4.17
C ALA A 109 2.99 2.91 -3.66
N LEU A 110 2.07 2.14 -3.04
CA LEU A 110 0.86 2.67 -2.39
C LEU A 110 1.21 3.64 -1.26
N ALA A 111 2.26 3.35 -0.49
CA ALA A 111 2.76 4.27 0.55
C ALA A 111 3.46 5.51 -0.02
N GLY A 112 3.80 5.50 -1.30
CA GLY A 112 4.37 6.64 -2.01
C GLY A 112 5.89 6.70 -2.05
N ASN A 113 6.59 5.58 -1.92
CA ASN A 113 8.05 5.53 -1.95
C ASN A 113 8.61 4.80 -3.17
N LYS A 114 9.85 5.20 -3.56
CA LYS A 114 10.54 4.67 -4.75
C LYS A 114 11.09 3.29 -4.59
N ALA A 115 11.69 3.04 -3.44
CA ALA A 115 12.48 1.84 -3.21
C ALA A 115 12.14 1.21 -1.86
N ILE A 116 12.14 -0.11 -1.83
CA ILE A 116 11.90 -0.89 -0.63
C ILE A 116 13.12 -0.77 0.29
N GLY A 117 12.89 -0.59 1.58
CA GLY A 117 13.93 -0.53 2.60
C GLY A 117 14.85 0.70 2.56
N THR A 118 14.65 1.64 1.65
CA THR A 118 15.51 2.81 1.51
C THR A 118 14.78 4.09 1.93
N ALA A 119 15.38 4.86 2.84
CA ALA A 119 14.90 6.19 3.16
C ALA A 119 15.10 7.12 1.95
N VAL A 120 14.05 7.78 1.51
CA VAL A 120 14.11 8.76 0.42
C VAL A 120 14.32 10.14 1.01
N SER A 121 15.27 10.91 0.48
CA SER A 121 15.55 12.28 0.92
C SER A 121 14.28 13.13 0.84
N GLY A 122 13.97 13.85 1.93
CA GLY A 122 12.75 14.64 2.06
C GLY A 122 11.48 13.87 2.42
N LYS A 123 11.55 12.54 2.50
CA LYS A 123 10.49 11.67 3.01
C LYS A 123 10.94 11.02 4.31
N ASN A 124 10.06 10.94 5.28
CA ASN A 124 10.41 10.48 6.62
C ASN A 124 10.44 8.94 6.73
N GLY A 125 11.40 8.32 6.09
CA GLY A 125 11.61 6.88 6.15
C GLY A 125 10.99 6.11 4.97
N PRO A 126 11.28 4.80 4.86
CA PRO A 126 10.75 3.92 3.82
C PRO A 126 9.25 3.68 4.03
N GLY A 127 8.51 3.53 2.93
CA GLY A 127 7.10 3.19 2.96
C GLY A 127 6.84 1.75 3.39
N PHE A 128 7.79 0.89 3.12
CA PHE A 128 7.77 -0.51 3.51
C PHE A 128 9.08 -0.86 4.21
N THR A 129 8.99 -1.47 5.38
CA THR A 129 10.14 -1.92 6.16
C THR A 129 9.95 -3.36 6.59
N THR A 130 11.06 -4.07 6.70
CA THR A 130 11.13 -5.47 7.10
C THR A 130 11.91 -5.63 8.38
N SER A 131 11.55 -6.63 9.17
CA SER A 131 12.27 -7.07 10.36
C SER A 131 12.01 -8.55 10.59
N ALA A 132 12.75 -9.18 11.48
CA ALA A 132 12.58 -10.60 11.83
C ALA A 132 11.20 -10.96 12.43
N SER A 133 10.35 -9.98 12.69
CA SER A 133 9.04 -10.19 13.30
C SER A 133 7.88 -9.53 12.57
N ALA A 134 8.14 -8.68 11.58
CA ALA A 134 7.08 -7.98 10.87
C ALA A 134 7.53 -7.34 9.56
N ALA A 135 6.67 -7.40 8.56
CA ALA A 135 6.65 -6.49 7.42
C ALA A 135 5.70 -5.32 7.76
N THR A 136 6.20 -4.10 7.66
CA THR A 136 5.45 -2.90 8.08
C THR A 136 5.29 -1.91 6.96
N ILE A 137 4.06 -1.43 6.74
CA ILE A 137 3.74 -0.37 5.78
C ILE A 137 3.53 0.92 6.56
N ASN A 138 4.29 1.95 6.20
CA ASN A 138 4.24 3.23 6.90
C ASN A 138 3.51 4.30 6.08
N PHE A 139 2.29 4.59 6.45
CA PHE A 139 1.45 5.63 5.86
C PHE A 139 1.51 6.98 6.62
N SER A 140 2.20 7.05 7.74
CA SER A 140 2.11 8.16 8.70
C SER A 140 2.79 9.44 8.24
N LYS A 141 3.34 9.48 7.03
CA LYS A 141 4.20 10.59 6.63
C LYS A 141 3.50 11.53 5.68
N SER A 142 3.23 12.70 6.23
CA SER A 142 2.37 13.76 5.70
C SER A 142 2.89 14.49 4.46
N ASN A 143 4.09 14.20 3.97
CA ASN A 143 4.71 14.98 2.90
C ASN A 143 4.69 14.30 1.53
N HIS A 144 3.76 13.39 1.31
CA HIS A 144 3.60 12.75 0.00
C HIS A 144 2.66 13.57 -0.89
N ALA A 145 3.08 14.77 -1.27
CA ALA A 145 2.37 15.58 -2.25
C ALA A 145 2.33 14.90 -3.64
N ALA A 146 3.27 13.99 -3.90
CA ALA A 146 3.30 13.12 -5.08
C ALA A 146 3.74 11.72 -4.66
N LEU A 147 3.11 10.71 -5.25
CA LEU A 147 3.54 9.32 -5.14
C LEU A 147 4.74 9.09 -6.07
N ASP A 148 5.65 8.22 -5.68
CA ASP A 148 6.69 7.79 -6.60
C ASP A 148 6.09 6.89 -7.68
N THR A 149 6.51 7.12 -8.93
CA THR A 149 6.01 6.39 -10.09
C THR A 149 6.83 5.12 -10.32
N PHE A 150 6.22 4.16 -10.95
CA PHE A 150 6.84 2.91 -11.43
C PHE A 150 6.37 2.61 -12.85
N THR A 151 6.92 1.58 -13.45
CA THR A 151 6.50 1.10 -14.78
C THR A 151 5.95 -0.31 -14.66
N LEU A 152 4.79 -0.56 -15.24
CA LEU A 152 4.23 -1.90 -15.38
C LEU A 152 4.54 -2.47 -16.76
N HIS A 153 4.87 -3.76 -16.81
CA HIS A 153 5.01 -4.52 -18.03
C HIS A 153 4.10 -5.75 -17.93
N PHE A 154 3.27 -5.92 -18.94
CA PHE A 154 2.40 -7.08 -19.12
C PHE A 154 3.03 -7.96 -20.22
N GLU A 155 3.72 -9.01 -19.81
CA GLU A 155 4.36 -9.97 -20.72
C GLU A 155 3.36 -11.07 -21.06
N MET A 156 2.74 -10.99 -22.22
CA MET A 156 1.81 -11.99 -22.73
C MET A 156 2.57 -13.09 -23.46
N GLY A 157 2.28 -14.34 -23.14
CA GLY A 157 2.97 -15.49 -23.71
C GLY A 157 4.38 -15.67 -23.16
N SER A 158 4.55 -15.47 -21.85
CA SER A 158 5.82 -15.74 -21.16
C SER A 158 6.31 -17.17 -21.47
N GLY A 159 7.59 -17.28 -21.82
CA GLY A 159 8.18 -18.54 -22.24
C GLY A 159 7.98 -18.88 -23.74
N LYS A 160 7.29 -18.06 -24.51
CA LYS A 160 7.24 -18.18 -25.98
C LYS A 160 8.47 -17.51 -26.61
N ALA A 161 8.78 -17.90 -27.84
CA ALA A 161 9.90 -17.32 -28.59
C ALA A 161 9.74 -15.82 -28.88
N LEU A 162 8.48 -15.34 -28.98
CA LEU A 162 8.12 -13.95 -29.26
C LEU A 162 6.97 -13.54 -28.32
N PRO A 163 7.24 -13.20 -27.06
CA PRO A 163 6.22 -12.65 -26.17
C PRO A 163 5.81 -11.25 -26.65
N VAL A 164 4.56 -10.89 -26.43
CA VAL A 164 4.08 -9.52 -26.63
C VAL A 164 4.12 -8.81 -25.28
N ILE A 165 4.78 -7.65 -25.24
CA ILE A 165 4.97 -6.90 -24.00
C ILE A 165 4.34 -5.53 -24.13
N TYR A 166 3.36 -5.25 -23.29
CA TYR A 166 2.79 -3.92 -23.13
C TYR A 166 3.38 -3.25 -21.90
N LYS A 167 3.78 -2.01 -22.07
CA LYS A 167 4.33 -1.18 -21.01
C LYS A 167 3.37 -0.03 -20.70
N ILE A 168 3.16 0.23 -19.41
CA ILE A 168 2.51 1.43 -18.91
C ILE A 168 3.54 2.20 -18.09
N ALA A 169 3.89 3.39 -18.55
CA ALA A 169 4.87 4.24 -17.89
C ALA A 169 4.22 5.14 -16.83
N ASN A 170 5.03 5.58 -15.86
CA ASN A 170 4.62 6.51 -14.80
C ASN A 170 3.37 6.04 -14.03
N CYS A 171 3.27 4.74 -13.79
CA CYS A 171 2.20 4.16 -12.99
C CYS A 171 2.27 4.62 -11.56
N VAL A 172 1.10 4.77 -10.94
CA VAL A 172 0.91 4.97 -9.51
C VAL A 172 -0.23 4.08 -9.03
N VAL A 173 -0.15 3.62 -7.79
CA VAL A 173 -1.23 2.87 -7.15
C VAL A 173 -2.24 3.86 -6.60
N ASN A 174 -3.46 3.81 -7.10
CA ASN A 174 -4.56 4.60 -6.57
C ASN A 174 -5.21 3.93 -5.37
N GLU A 175 -5.50 2.65 -5.50
CA GLU A 175 -6.31 1.94 -4.51
C GLU A 175 -5.87 0.50 -4.36
N VAL A 176 -5.98 0.00 -3.13
CA VAL A 176 -5.95 -1.42 -2.81
C VAL A 176 -7.16 -1.77 -1.96
N THR A 177 -7.86 -2.84 -2.32
CA THR A 177 -8.86 -3.47 -1.47
C THR A 177 -8.37 -4.84 -1.07
N VAL A 178 -8.31 -5.09 0.23
CA VAL A 178 -8.00 -6.42 0.78
C VAL A 178 -9.29 -7.08 1.20
N ASP A 179 -9.57 -8.23 0.59
CA ASP A 179 -10.74 -9.04 0.89
C ASP A 179 -10.34 -10.29 1.65
N TYR A 180 -11.13 -10.63 2.65
CA TYR A 180 -10.99 -11.86 3.42
C TYR A 180 -12.36 -12.44 3.75
N ASP A 181 -12.53 -13.71 3.43
CA ASP A 181 -13.71 -14.52 3.71
C ASP A 181 -13.26 -15.75 4.50
N ILE A 182 -14.10 -16.24 5.43
CA ILE A 182 -13.76 -17.33 6.37
C ILE A 182 -13.21 -18.58 5.68
N ASP A 183 -13.67 -18.90 4.49
CA ASP A 183 -13.24 -20.09 3.73
C ASP A 183 -12.20 -19.78 2.64
N GLY A 184 -11.81 -18.51 2.49
CA GLY A 184 -10.91 -18.02 1.43
C GLY A 184 -9.44 -17.92 1.82
N ILE A 185 -8.69 -17.44 0.85
CA ILE A 185 -7.30 -16.96 0.98
C ILE A 185 -7.36 -15.45 0.84
N ALA A 186 -6.60 -14.71 1.66
CA ALA A 186 -6.57 -13.27 1.60
C ALA A 186 -6.10 -12.79 0.21
N THR A 187 -6.88 -11.93 -0.40
CA THR A 187 -6.60 -11.33 -1.70
C THR A 187 -6.49 -9.83 -1.59
N ALA A 188 -5.65 -9.23 -2.43
CA ALA A 188 -5.52 -7.80 -2.60
C ALA A 188 -5.85 -7.43 -4.04
N GLN A 189 -6.84 -6.57 -4.22
CA GLN A 189 -7.23 -6.01 -5.51
C GLN A 189 -6.55 -4.65 -5.65
N TRP A 190 -5.74 -4.51 -6.69
CA TRP A 190 -4.96 -3.32 -6.98
C TRP A 190 -5.52 -2.58 -8.17
N SER A 191 -5.58 -1.27 -8.07
CA SER A 191 -5.91 -0.40 -9.19
C SER A 191 -5.07 0.87 -9.20
N GLY A 192 -4.86 1.39 -10.38
CA GLY A 192 -4.10 2.61 -10.54
C GLY A 192 -4.15 3.17 -11.95
N MET A 193 -3.36 4.19 -12.14
CA MET A 193 -3.26 4.89 -13.43
C MET A 193 -1.80 5.05 -13.83
N GLY A 194 -1.59 5.29 -15.11
CA GLY A 194 -0.30 5.58 -15.70
C GLY A 194 -0.41 6.54 -16.88
N SER A 195 0.71 6.85 -17.54
CA SER A 195 0.69 7.82 -18.65
C SER A 195 0.23 7.20 -19.95
N LEU A 196 1.02 6.35 -20.57
CA LEU A 196 0.74 5.77 -21.87
C LEU A 196 0.93 4.25 -21.86
N ILE A 197 0.11 3.57 -22.65
CA ILE A 197 0.32 2.18 -23.02
C ILE A 197 1.13 2.15 -24.30
N THR A 198 2.25 1.47 -24.28
CA THR A 198 3.12 1.26 -25.46
C THR A 198 3.55 -0.19 -25.53
N GLU A 199 3.78 -0.68 -26.75
CA GLU A 199 4.50 -1.94 -26.94
C GLU A 199 6.00 -1.70 -26.68
N ASP A 200 6.64 -2.59 -25.97
CA ASP A 200 8.05 -2.46 -25.57
C ASP A 200 8.73 -3.83 -25.45
N THR A 201 10.00 -3.79 -25.08
CA THR A 201 10.77 -4.98 -24.71
C THR A 201 10.92 -5.06 -23.20
N MET A 202 11.13 -6.27 -22.68
CA MET A 202 11.40 -6.44 -21.23
C MET A 202 12.68 -5.73 -20.83
N PRO A 203 12.68 -5.01 -19.70
CA PRO A 203 13.88 -4.40 -19.18
C PRO A 203 14.94 -5.47 -18.89
N THR A 204 16.20 -5.13 -19.20
CA THR A 204 17.36 -6.02 -18.98
C THR A 204 17.87 -6.04 -17.55
N ALA A 205 17.26 -5.26 -16.65
CA ALA A 205 17.62 -5.23 -15.23
C ALA A 205 17.39 -6.59 -14.56
N THR A 206 18.11 -6.83 -13.47
CA THR A 206 17.93 -8.04 -12.65
C THR A 206 16.48 -8.15 -12.19
N ARG A 207 15.86 -9.28 -12.50
CA ARG A 207 14.50 -9.57 -12.11
C ARG A 207 14.47 -10.14 -10.70
N PHE A 208 13.65 -9.57 -9.88
CA PHE A 208 13.30 -10.12 -8.58
C PHE A 208 12.05 -10.98 -8.77
N GLU A 209 12.30 -12.22 -9.04
CA GLU A 209 11.22 -13.20 -8.94
C GLU A 209 11.19 -13.60 -7.48
N GLY A 210 10.19 -13.33 -6.73
CA GLY A 210 10.05 -13.84 -5.37
C GLY A 210 10.15 -15.38 -5.32
N THR A 211 11.17 -15.93 -5.95
CA THR A 211 11.25 -17.35 -6.35
C THR A 211 11.58 -18.24 -5.18
N ALA A 212 12.38 -17.79 -4.26
CA ALA A 212 12.53 -18.53 -3.01
C ALA A 212 11.28 -18.37 -2.13
N ALA A 213 10.58 -17.29 -2.31
CA ALA A 213 9.34 -16.97 -1.69
C ALA A 213 8.12 -17.46 -2.48
N ALA A 214 8.32 -17.79 -3.71
CA ALA A 214 7.34 -18.43 -4.57
C ALA A 214 7.13 -19.89 -4.21
N ASP A 215 7.72 -20.33 -3.11
CA ASP A 215 7.25 -21.56 -2.52
C ASP A 215 5.75 -21.36 -2.25
N THR A 216 4.99 -22.06 -3.06
CA THR A 216 3.56 -21.90 -3.30
C THR A 216 2.69 -22.12 -2.08
N ASN A 217 3.29 -22.29 -0.90
CA ASN A 217 2.64 -22.73 0.31
C ASN A 217 2.40 -21.62 1.34
N ASN A 218 2.95 -20.44 1.14
CA ASN A 218 2.82 -19.33 2.09
C ASN A 218 1.64 -18.42 1.69
N PHE A 219 0.44 -18.88 1.98
CA PHE A 219 -0.78 -18.10 1.82
C PHE A 219 -1.42 -17.80 3.17
N ILE A 220 -1.99 -16.61 3.31
CA ILE A 220 -2.80 -16.27 4.48
C ILE A 220 -4.18 -16.91 4.31
N ARG A 221 -4.45 -17.92 5.09
CA ARG A 221 -5.80 -18.53 5.17
C ARG A 221 -6.64 -17.74 6.15
N ASN A 222 -7.71 -17.18 5.68
CA ASN A 222 -8.55 -16.25 6.45
C ASN A 222 -9.19 -16.90 7.70
N ARG A 223 -9.46 -18.21 7.67
CA ARG A 223 -9.99 -18.94 8.83
C ARG A 223 -9.09 -18.89 10.08
N LEU A 224 -7.82 -18.56 9.91
CA LEU A 224 -6.84 -18.43 11.00
C LEU A 224 -6.59 -16.95 11.37
N THR A 225 -7.42 -16.04 10.87
CA THR A 225 -7.29 -14.60 11.13
C THR A 225 -8.20 -14.22 12.29
N ASP A 226 -7.62 -13.62 13.32
CA ASP A 226 -8.34 -13.06 14.45
C ASP A 226 -8.39 -11.53 14.33
N LEU A 227 -9.57 -10.95 14.51
CA LEU A 227 -9.71 -9.51 14.67
C LEU A 227 -9.84 -9.15 16.15
N THR A 228 -8.91 -8.35 16.60
CA THR A 228 -8.96 -7.79 17.95
C THR A 228 -9.10 -6.28 17.85
N VAL A 229 -10.17 -5.75 18.43
CA VAL A 229 -10.33 -4.31 18.62
C VAL A 229 -9.75 -3.97 19.99
N SER A 230 -8.64 -3.26 20.03
CA SER A 230 -8.00 -2.83 21.25
C SER A 230 -8.28 -1.36 21.53
N ASN A 231 -8.46 -1.03 22.78
CA ASN A 231 -8.49 0.36 23.23
C ASN A 231 -7.10 1.00 23.05
N VAL A 232 -7.06 2.28 22.71
CA VAL A 232 -5.80 3.03 22.65
C VAL A 232 -5.30 3.23 24.08
N GLU A 233 -4.29 2.46 24.45
CA GLU A 233 -3.61 2.60 25.72
C GLU A 233 -2.51 3.66 25.61
N THR A 234 -2.45 4.54 26.58
CA THR A 234 -1.35 5.49 26.73
C THR A 234 -0.51 5.09 27.93
N THR A 235 0.80 5.03 27.77
CA THR A 235 1.72 4.72 28.87
C THR A 235 2.56 5.95 29.21
N GLN A 236 2.85 6.11 30.51
CA GLN A 236 3.77 7.12 31.03
C GLN A 236 4.42 6.63 32.31
N THR A 237 5.71 6.93 32.46
CA THR A 237 6.41 6.58 33.71
C THR A 237 6.20 7.62 34.79
N ASN A 238 6.12 7.14 36.02
CA ASN A 238 6.28 7.99 37.22
C ASN A 238 7.66 8.65 37.17
N SER A 239 7.79 9.90 37.64
CA SER A 239 9.07 10.58 37.79
C SER A 239 9.96 9.84 38.78
N GLY A 240 11.24 10.22 38.88
CA GLY A 240 12.22 9.54 39.72
C GLY A 240 11.94 9.44 41.24
N ALA A 241 10.81 9.93 41.75
CA ALA A 241 10.40 9.82 43.15
C ALA A 241 9.31 8.74 43.33
N ALA A 242 9.48 7.86 44.31
CA ALA A 242 8.44 6.91 44.69
C ALA A 242 7.24 7.62 45.33
N VAL A 243 6.04 7.12 45.03
CA VAL A 243 4.79 7.57 45.65
C VAL A 243 4.43 6.58 46.76
N SER A 244 4.14 7.06 47.94
CA SER A 244 3.76 6.21 49.07
C SER A 244 2.41 6.64 49.64
N ASN A 245 1.43 5.74 49.44
CA ASN A 245 0.05 5.92 49.91
C ASN A 245 -0.52 7.33 49.60
N SER A 246 -0.39 7.76 48.38
CA SER A 246 -0.81 9.09 47.91
C SER A 246 -1.61 9.01 46.62
N THR A 247 -2.53 9.96 46.44
CA THR A 247 -3.26 10.17 45.20
C THR A 247 -2.47 11.05 44.23
N SER A 248 -1.45 11.77 44.70
CA SER A 248 -0.64 12.66 43.86
C SER A 248 0.55 11.91 43.30
N VAL A 249 0.68 11.92 42.00
CA VAL A 249 1.75 11.28 41.21
C VAL A 249 2.37 12.32 40.30
N THR A 250 3.70 12.37 40.23
CA THR A 250 4.39 13.21 39.24
C THR A 250 4.89 12.32 38.12
N LEU A 251 4.48 12.61 36.88
CA LEU A 251 4.91 11.92 35.70
C LEU A 251 6.28 12.40 35.22
N SER A 252 7.02 11.54 34.53
CA SER A 252 8.34 11.86 33.96
C SER A 252 8.29 12.93 32.86
N GLY A 253 7.12 13.14 32.25
CA GLY A 253 6.86 14.15 31.23
C GLY A 253 5.37 14.41 31.07
N ALA A 254 5.02 15.57 30.53
CA ALA A 254 3.65 15.88 30.18
C ALA A 254 3.17 14.99 29.00
N ASN A 255 1.96 14.45 29.14
CA ASN A 255 1.36 13.62 28.11
C ASN A 255 -0.10 14.05 27.86
N THR A 256 -0.36 14.68 26.73
CA THR A 256 -1.68 15.22 26.37
C THR A 256 -2.72 14.15 26.03
N ALA A 257 -2.30 12.89 25.85
CA ALA A 257 -3.20 11.77 25.63
C ALA A 257 -3.84 11.25 26.92
N ILE A 258 -3.28 11.60 28.09
CA ILE A 258 -3.87 11.26 29.37
C ILE A 258 -5.03 12.23 29.68
N LYS A 259 -6.20 11.68 29.99
CA LYS A 259 -7.44 12.43 30.23
C LYS A 259 -8.04 12.06 31.57
N VAL A 260 -8.79 13.01 32.14
CA VAL A 260 -9.59 12.76 33.36
C VAL A 260 -10.64 11.70 33.05
N GLY A 261 -10.81 10.76 33.95
CA GLY A 261 -11.75 9.64 33.85
C GLY A 261 -11.12 8.34 33.32
N GLN A 262 -9.94 8.39 32.73
CA GLN A 262 -9.24 7.16 32.28
C GLN A 262 -8.90 6.25 33.48
N THR A 263 -9.03 4.95 33.28
CA THR A 263 -8.57 3.94 34.23
C THR A 263 -7.05 3.88 34.25
N VAL A 264 -6.45 3.80 35.42
CA VAL A 264 -5.00 3.73 35.58
C VAL A 264 -4.63 2.37 36.16
N THR A 265 -3.71 1.69 35.49
CA THR A 265 -3.15 0.42 35.92
C THR A 265 -1.63 0.49 36.00
N GLY A 266 -1.06 -0.30 36.91
CA GLY A 266 0.39 -0.34 37.12
C GLY A 266 0.71 -0.99 38.46
N THR A 267 1.97 -1.34 38.65
CA THR A 267 2.41 -1.92 39.94
C THR A 267 2.23 -0.93 41.07
N GLY A 268 1.44 -1.29 42.09
CA GLY A 268 1.16 -0.46 43.23
C GLY A 268 -0.01 0.50 43.06
N VAL A 269 -0.74 0.41 41.99
CA VAL A 269 -2.02 1.11 41.76
C VAL A 269 -3.16 0.17 42.14
N PRO A 270 -4.10 0.57 43.02
CA PRO A 270 -5.28 -0.22 43.35
C PRO A 270 -6.17 -0.46 42.11
N ALA A 271 -6.94 -1.55 42.13
CA ALA A 271 -7.94 -1.80 41.08
C ALA A 271 -8.95 -0.65 41.01
N ASP A 272 -9.54 -0.43 39.84
CA ASP A 272 -10.55 0.60 39.54
C ASP A 272 -10.10 2.05 39.82
N THR A 273 -8.79 2.27 39.90
CA THR A 273 -8.24 3.63 40.07
C THR A 273 -8.38 4.39 38.74
N THR A 274 -8.84 5.64 38.82
CA THR A 274 -9.02 6.52 37.66
C THR A 274 -8.22 7.81 37.81
N VAL A 275 -8.01 8.50 36.71
CA VAL A 275 -7.46 9.87 36.69
C VAL A 275 -8.53 10.85 37.18
N SER A 276 -8.31 11.47 38.34
CA SER A 276 -9.19 12.51 38.86
C SER A 276 -8.84 13.90 38.34
N ALA A 277 -7.55 14.18 38.15
CA ALA A 277 -7.07 15.42 37.54
C ALA A 277 -5.69 15.23 36.92
N ILE A 278 -5.39 16.03 35.88
CA ILE A 278 -4.07 16.10 35.26
C ILE A 278 -3.75 17.54 34.86
N SER A 279 -2.53 17.99 35.17
CA SER A 279 -2.02 19.29 34.74
C SER A 279 -0.51 19.21 34.55
N GLY A 280 -0.08 19.31 33.28
CA GLY A 280 1.32 19.10 32.88
C GLY A 280 1.83 17.70 33.28
N THR A 281 2.78 17.62 34.23
CA THR A 281 3.29 16.37 34.79
C THR A 281 2.56 15.94 36.07
N GLY A 282 1.72 16.80 36.64
CA GLY A 282 0.97 16.53 37.89
C GLY A 282 -0.27 15.70 37.59
N LEU A 283 -0.32 14.48 38.15
CA LEU A 283 -1.43 13.55 38.03
C LEU A 283 -2.07 13.33 39.40
N THR A 284 -3.40 13.39 39.47
CA THR A 284 -4.15 13.01 40.65
C THR A 284 -4.98 11.78 40.36
N LEU A 285 -4.82 10.75 41.19
CA LEU A 285 -5.55 9.49 41.08
C LEU A 285 -6.78 9.52 42.01
N SER A 286 -7.80 8.72 41.67
CA SER A 286 -8.99 8.54 42.52
C SER A 286 -8.72 7.76 43.79
N ALA A 287 -7.68 6.94 43.83
CA ALA A 287 -7.28 6.14 44.98
C ALA A 287 -5.80 6.36 45.34
N ALA A 288 -5.50 6.28 46.65
CA ALA A 288 -4.14 6.35 47.12
C ALA A 288 -3.34 5.13 46.66
N SER A 289 -2.18 5.37 46.06
CA SER A 289 -1.34 4.36 45.40
C SER A 289 0.07 4.36 45.99
N THR A 290 0.75 3.22 45.93
CA THR A 290 2.16 3.10 46.36
C THR A 290 2.98 2.64 45.14
N ILE A 291 3.56 3.59 44.45
CA ILE A 291 4.18 3.41 43.13
C ILE A 291 5.69 3.59 43.24
N ALA A 292 6.47 2.63 42.78
CA ALA A 292 7.92 2.74 42.75
C ALA A 292 8.40 3.85 41.79
N ALA A 293 9.57 4.41 42.07
CA ALA A 293 10.22 5.39 41.21
C ALA A 293 10.42 4.79 39.79
N GLY A 294 10.07 5.54 38.77
CA GLY A 294 10.21 5.12 37.37
C GLY A 294 9.26 4.01 36.91
N ALA A 295 8.27 3.62 37.74
CA ALA A 295 7.29 2.60 37.33
C ALA A 295 6.41 3.10 36.21
N THR A 296 6.11 2.22 35.25
CA THR A 296 5.21 2.50 34.12
C THR A 296 3.75 2.41 34.60
N LEU A 297 2.98 3.43 34.27
CA LEU A 297 1.53 3.48 34.42
C LEU A 297 0.89 3.39 33.02
N THR A 298 -0.19 2.63 32.93
CA THR A 298 -0.99 2.49 31.72
C THR A 298 -2.36 3.15 31.96
N PHE A 299 -2.78 3.96 31.01
CA PHE A 299 -4.03 4.72 31.02
C PHE A 299 -4.94 4.22 29.91
N THR A 300 -6.17 3.82 30.27
CA THR A 300 -7.18 3.30 29.34
C THR A 300 -8.50 4.05 29.49
N GLU A 301 -9.30 4.14 28.44
CA GLU A 301 -10.63 4.76 28.53
C GLU A 301 -11.50 4.02 29.55
N ALA A 302 -12.25 4.79 30.35
CA ALA A 302 -13.09 4.24 31.42
C ALA A 302 -14.20 3.35 30.84
N GLY A 303 -14.35 2.16 31.41
CA GLY A 303 -15.40 1.22 31.05
C GLY A 303 -15.14 0.38 29.78
N MET A 304 -14.00 0.57 29.12
CA MET A 304 -13.60 -0.28 28.01
C MET A 304 -12.60 -1.35 28.46
N GLN A 305 -12.76 -2.57 27.96
CA GLN A 305 -11.75 -3.60 28.13
C GLN A 305 -10.53 -3.28 27.27
N SER A 306 -9.37 -3.76 27.65
CA SER A 306 -8.11 -3.54 26.90
C SER A 306 -8.18 -4.09 25.48
N ALA A 307 -8.95 -5.15 25.27
CA ALA A 307 -9.16 -5.73 23.94
C ALA A 307 -10.47 -6.52 23.87
N TYR A 308 -11.10 -6.47 22.70
CA TYR A 308 -12.25 -7.28 22.34
C TYR A 308 -11.88 -8.17 21.17
N ALA A 309 -11.94 -9.48 21.33
CA ALA A 309 -11.85 -10.43 20.22
C ALA A 309 -13.22 -10.51 19.53
N LEU A 310 -13.24 -10.25 18.24
CA LEU A 310 -14.45 -10.34 17.42
C LEU A 310 -14.40 -11.58 16.57
N THR A 311 -15.48 -12.36 16.59
CA THR A 311 -15.66 -13.49 15.69
C THR A 311 -16.25 -12.96 14.38
N LEU A 312 -15.50 -13.09 13.30
CA LEU A 312 -15.89 -12.60 11.98
C LEU A 312 -16.10 -13.76 11.01
N THR A 313 -16.98 -13.56 10.05
CA THR A 313 -17.17 -14.43 8.89
C THR A 313 -16.49 -13.92 7.64
N GLY A 314 -16.17 -12.63 7.60
CA GLY A 314 -15.48 -12.01 6.49
C GLY A 314 -15.40 -10.50 6.64
N GLY A 315 -14.89 -9.86 5.60
CA GLY A 315 -14.80 -8.40 5.53
C GLY A 315 -13.82 -7.93 4.46
N ASN A 316 -13.69 -6.63 4.37
CA ASN A 316 -12.69 -5.99 3.53
C ASN A 316 -12.18 -4.71 4.17
N PHE A 317 -11.02 -4.27 3.72
CA PHE A 317 -10.59 -2.89 3.91
C PHE A 317 -9.98 -2.34 2.62
N THR A 318 -10.25 -1.08 2.37
CA THR A 318 -9.79 -0.35 1.18
C THR A 318 -8.95 0.85 1.61
N ILE A 319 -7.82 1.01 0.97
CA ILE A 319 -6.95 2.18 1.11
C ILE A 319 -6.89 2.86 -0.25
N SER A 320 -7.32 4.13 -0.32
CA SER A 320 -7.32 4.91 -1.56
C SER A 320 -6.49 6.19 -1.40
N ASN A 321 -5.64 6.47 -2.39
CA ASN A 321 -4.85 7.69 -2.48
C ASN A 321 -5.62 8.85 -3.13
N ASN A 322 -6.81 8.59 -3.68
CA ASN A 322 -7.69 9.58 -4.31
C ASN A 322 -6.94 10.49 -5.30
N MET A 323 -6.22 9.88 -6.22
CA MET A 323 -5.37 10.64 -7.14
C MET A 323 -6.08 11.00 -8.43
N THR A 324 -5.58 12.06 -9.06
CA THR A 324 -6.02 12.52 -10.38
C THR A 324 -4.82 12.69 -11.29
N PHE A 325 -4.90 12.17 -12.50
CA PHE A 325 -3.92 12.43 -13.54
C PHE A 325 -4.25 13.73 -14.29
N LEU A 326 -3.21 14.50 -14.60
CA LEU A 326 -3.32 15.74 -15.33
C LEU A 326 -2.97 15.50 -16.80
N THR A 327 -3.90 15.80 -17.68
CA THR A 327 -3.67 15.84 -19.13
C THR A 327 -3.78 17.30 -19.57
N PRO A 328 -2.67 17.97 -19.93
CA PRO A 328 -2.73 19.34 -20.39
C PRO A 328 -3.33 19.40 -21.78
N GLU A 329 -3.99 20.51 -22.09
CA GLU A 329 -4.45 20.82 -23.43
C GLU A 329 -3.47 21.81 -24.08
N THR A 330 -2.68 21.34 -25.04
CA THR A 330 -1.70 22.14 -25.77
C THR A 330 -1.99 22.07 -27.26
N LEU A 331 -2.04 23.21 -27.91
CA LEU A 331 -2.24 23.28 -29.37
C LEU A 331 -1.04 22.74 -30.14
N GLY A 332 -1.31 22.01 -31.21
CA GLY A 332 -0.32 21.55 -32.18
C GLY A 332 0.35 20.21 -31.86
N ILE A 333 -0.05 19.54 -30.78
CA ILE A 333 0.42 18.20 -30.43
C ILE A 333 -0.75 17.33 -30.00
N VAL A 334 -0.58 16.01 -30.08
CA VAL A 334 -1.48 15.06 -29.43
C VAL A 334 -1.20 15.10 -27.92
N ASN A 335 -2.18 15.52 -27.14
CA ASN A 335 -2.02 15.68 -25.71
C ASN A 335 -1.92 14.34 -24.98
N GLN A 336 -1.01 14.28 -24.02
CA GLN A 336 -0.72 13.07 -23.25
C GLN A 336 -0.77 13.36 -21.74
N PRO A 337 -1.09 12.36 -20.90
CA PRO A 337 -1.02 12.52 -19.45
C PRO A 337 0.41 12.87 -18.99
N LEU A 338 0.57 13.96 -18.25
CA LEU A 338 1.88 14.46 -17.79
C LEU A 338 2.28 13.90 -16.44
N GLY A 339 1.33 13.71 -15.55
CA GLY A 339 1.59 13.30 -14.19
C GLY A 339 0.34 13.29 -13.34
N HIS A 340 0.51 13.06 -12.06
CA HIS A 340 -0.59 12.92 -11.12
C HIS A 340 -0.51 13.92 -9.97
N VAL A 341 -1.66 14.20 -9.36
CA VAL A 341 -1.82 14.92 -8.11
C VAL A 341 -2.55 14.01 -7.14
N THR A 342 -2.04 13.90 -5.92
CA THR A 342 -2.67 13.10 -4.86
C THR A 342 -3.75 13.89 -4.14
N GLY A 343 -4.87 13.23 -3.85
CA GLY A 343 -5.89 13.70 -2.92
C GLY A 343 -5.58 13.32 -1.46
N ASN A 344 -6.57 13.48 -0.61
CA ASN A 344 -6.50 12.98 0.76
C ASN A 344 -6.63 11.46 0.75
N ARG A 345 -5.70 10.77 1.41
CA ARG A 345 -5.81 9.32 1.59
C ARG A 345 -7.03 8.99 2.44
N SER A 346 -7.80 8.03 2.00
CA SER A 346 -8.92 7.47 2.75
C SER A 346 -8.69 6.00 3.07
N VAL A 347 -9.20 5.58 4.23
CA VAL A 347 -9.23 4.17 4.63
C VAL A 347 -10.67 3.87 5.03
N SER A 348 -11.23 2.83 4.44
CA SER A 348 -12.57 2.35 4.73
C SER A 348 -12.57 0.83 4.81
N GLY A 349 -13.61 0.26 5.39
CA GLY A 349 -13.74 -1.19 5.48
C GLY A 349 -15.04 -1.62 6.11
N SER A 350 -15.33 -2.90 5.98
CA SER A 350 -16.48 -3.54 6.60
C SER A 350 -16.08 -4.89 7.17
N PHE A 351 -16.74 -5.26 8.26
CA PHE A 351 -16.58 -6.55 8.94
C PHE A 351 -17.95 -7.21 9.09
N THR A 352 -18.04 -8.51 8.82
CA THR A 352 -19.28 -9.30 8.93
C THR A 352 -19.09 -10.54 9.78
#